data_b262e31a60bf3770f3c2e0b7a44b7caf
#
_entry.id   b262e31a60bf3770f3c2e0b7a44b7caf
#
_cell.length_a   1.000
_cell.length_b   1.000
_cell.length_c   1.000
_cell.angle_alpha   90.00
_cell.angle_beta   90.00
_cell.angle_gamma   90.00
#
_symmetry.space_group_name_H-M   'P 1'
#
loop_
_entity.id
_entity.type
_entity.pdbx_description
1 polymer ?
#
loop_
_entity_poly.entity_id
_entity_poly.type
_entity_poly.pdbx_seq_one_letter_code
_entity_poly.pdbx_strand_id
1 'polypeptide(L)'
;MDKQERFEVAAKALAEARELNRXEEMPILVEGKRDARALTALGFQGPIVLVNQGRPLSEVIAKLIESYXQKIIXLMDWDRTGGRXQKEFREXLXSLXRPIDESLRKTLSIVLTPESXVVEALYKMADLLKPIIDVHDRDGADEPLLP
;
A
#
# COMPACT_ATOMS: atom_id res chain seq x y z
N MET A 1 -6.84 12.99 17.72
CA MET A 1 -7.92 12.33 16.94
C MET A 1 -8.42 11.10 17.69
N ASP A 2 -9.72 10.90 17.73
CA ASP A 2 -10.25 9.67 18.27
C ASP A 2 -10.12 8.55 17.22
N LYS A 3 -10.49 7.34 17.60
CA LYS A 3 -10.29 6.19 16.72
C LYS A 3 -11.08 6.33 15.43
N GLN A 4 -12.32 6.83 15.51
CA GLN A 4 -13.12 7.02 14.30
C GLN A 4 -12.44 7.99 13.34
N GLU A 5 -11.94 9.10 13.85
CA GLU A 5 -11.26 10.09 13.01
C GLU A 5 -10.00 9.51 12.40
N ARG A 6 -9.23 8.72 13.17
CA ARG A 6 -8.01 8.10 12.66
C ARG A 6 -8.33 7.13 11.54
N PHE A 7 -9.41 6.35 11.69
CA PHE A 7 -9.79 5.40 10.64
C PHE A 7 -10.30 6.13 9.41
N GLU A 8 -10.98 7.28 9.56
CA GLU A 8 -11.38 8.09 8.42
C GLU A 8 -10.16 8.58 7.65
N VAL A 9 -9.15 9.07 8.36
CA VAL A 9 -7.92 9.54 7.72
C VAL A 9 -7.21 8.39 7.00
N ALA A 10 -7.10 7.24 7.67
CA ALA A 10 -6.48 6.08 7.06
C ALA A 10 -7.22 5.66 5.80
N ALA A 11 -8.55 5.61 5.88
CA ALA A 11 -9.36 5.16 4.75
C ALA A 11 -9.25 6.10 3.57
N LYS A 12 -9.19 7.40 3.83
CA LYS A 12 -9.04 8.36 2.75
C LYS A 12 -7.69 8.19 2.05
N ALA A 13 -6.63 7.98 2.81
CA ALA A 13 -5.31 7.74 2.21
C ALA A 13 -5.30 6.44 1.42
N LEU A 14 -5.93 5.40 1.96
CA LEU A 14 -6.01 4.12 1.25
C LEU A 14 -6.85 4.25 -0.02
N ALA A 15 -7.90 5.06 0.01
CA ALA A 15 -8.72 5.29 -1.17
C ALA A 15 -7.94 5.98 -2.28
N GLU A 16 -7.13 6.97 -1.92
CA GLU A 16 -6.30 7.66 -2.90
C GLU A 16 -5.29 6.71 -3.53
N ALA A 17 -4.66 5.88 -2.70
CA ALA A 17 -3.69 4.91 -3.23
C ALA A 17 -4.39 3.86 -4.10
N ARG A 18 -5.58 3.41 -3.67
CA ARG A 18 -6.31 2.40 -4.44
C ARG A 18 -6.69 2.93 -5.81
N GLU A 19 -7.08 4.20 -5.89
CA GLU A 19 -7.41 4.81 -7.15
C GLU A 19 -6.18 4.91 -8.06
N LEU A 20 -5.06 5.36 -7.53
CA LEU A 20 -3.83 5.44 -8.32
C LEU A 20 -3.37 4.07 -8.79
N ASN A 21 -3.48 3.09 -7.92
CA ASN A 21 -3.10 1.71 -8.24
C ASN A 21 -3.95 1.15 -9.37
N ARG A 22 -5.19 1.45 -9.37
CA ARG A 22 -6.12 0.97 -10.39
C ARG A 22 -6.05 1.77 -11.69
N UNK A 23 -6.06 3.00 -11.39
CA UNK A 23 -6.27 3.77 -12.49
C UNK A 23 -5.08 4.11 -13.17
N GLU A 24 -4.05 4.36 -12.51
CA GLU A 24 -2.75 4.72 -13.10
C GLU A 24 -1.83 3.53 -13.19
N GLU A 25 -2.24 2.41 -12.66
CA GLU A 25 -1.42 1.20 -12.58
C GLU A 25 -0.12 1.43 -11.83
N MET A 26 -0.16 2.29 -10.83
CA MET A 26 0.98 2.47 -9.95
C MET A 26 1.19 1.21 -9.12
N PRO A 27 2.37 0.57 -9.20
CA PRO A 27 2.57 -0.64 -8.41
C PRO A 27 2.74 -0.29 -6.94
N ILE A 28 2.20 -1.15 -6.07
CA ILE A 28 2.42 -1.04 -4.64
C ILE A 28 3.41 -2.12 -4.23
N LEU A 29 4.52 -1.70 -3.65
CA LEU A 29 5.56 -2.61 -3.22
C LEU A 29 5.34 -2.94 -1.75
N VAL A 30 5.17 -4.22 -1.45
CA VAL A 30 4.97 -4.69 -0.07
C VAL A 30 5.92 -5.85 0.21
N GLU A 31 6.02 -6.23 1.48
CA GLU A 31 7.01 -7.23 1.85
C GLU A 31 6.63 -8.63 1.44
N GLY A 32 5.37 -9.04 1.67
CA GLY A 32 5.03 -10.43 1.44
C GLY A 32 3.57 -10.67 1.13
N LYS A 33 3.22 -11.96 1.04
CA LYS A 33 1.90 -12.38 0.61
C LYS A 33 0.78 -11.93 1.53
N ARG A 34 1.04 -11.89 2.84
CA ARG A 34 -0.01 -11.48 3.78
C ARG A 34 -0.35 -10.01 3.62
N ASP A 35 0.65 -9.20 3.26
CA ASP A 35 0.42 -7.78 2.98
C ASP A 35 -0.44 -7.64 1.73
N ALA A 36 -0.12 -8.39 0.69
CA ALA A 36 -0.90 -8.36 -0.55
C ALA A 36 -2.34 -8.81 -0.29
N ARG A 37 -2.51 -9.84 0.55
CA ARG A 37 -3.84 -10.31 0.91
C ARG A 37 -4.64 -9.22 1.60
N ALA A 38 -3.98 -8.46 2.48
CA ALA A 38 -4.66 -7.37 3.18
C ALA A 38 -5.13 -6.29 2.19
N LEU A 39 -4.27 -5.94 1.23
CA LEU A 39 -4.65 -4.93 0.24
C LEU A 39 -5.79 -5.45 -0.66
N THR A 40 -5.73 -6.72 -1.03
CA THR A 40 -6.81 -7.30 -1.83
C THR A 40 -8.13 -7.27 -1.07
N ALA A 41 -8.09 -7.52 0.25
CA ALA A 41 -9.29 -7.45 1.07
C ALA A 41 -9.87 -6.03 1.10
N LEU A 42 -9.01 -5.01 0.93
CA LEU A 42 -9.46 -3.63 0.87
C LEU A 42 -9.90 -3.20 -0.54
N GLY A 43 -9.85 -4.12 -1.50
CA GLY A 43 -10.33 -3.85 -2.84
C GLY A 43 -9.29 -3.35 -3.82
N PHE A 44 -8.00 -3.45 -3.49
CA PHE A 44 -6.97 -3.08 -4.45
C PHE A 44 -6.94 -4.10 -5.58
N GLN A 45 -6.96 -3.62 -6.81
CA GLN A 45 -7.05 -4.47 -8.00
C GLN A 45 -5.90 -4.29 -8.97
N GLY A 46 -5.05 -3.29 -8.75
CA GLY A 46 -3.91 -3.03 -9.62
C GLY A 46 -2.69 -3.83 -9.19
N PRO A 47 -1.52 -3.51 -9.75
CA PRO A 47 -0.32 -4.31 -9.48
C PRO A 47 0.15 -4.20 -8.04
N ILE A 48 0.43 -5.36 -7.45
CA ILE A 48 1.03 -5.44 -6.13
C ILE A 48 2.29 -6.28 -6.29
N VAL A 49 3.44 -5.74 -5.86
CA VAL A 49 4.73 -6.38 -6.07
C VAL A 49 5.31 -6.79 -4.73
N LEU A 50 5.77 -8.03 -4.62
CA LEU A 50 6.27 -8.59 -3.37
C LEU A 50 7.79 -8.57 -3.34
N VAL A 51 8.35 -8.11 -2.22
CA VAL A 51 9.80 -8.10 -2.02
C VAL A 51 10.32 -9.49 -1.64
N ASN A 52 9.64 -10.18 -0.73
CA ASN A 52 10.13 -11.43 -0.17
C ASN A 52 9.82 -12.61 -1.08
N GLN A 53 10.62 -12.72 -2.15
CA GLN A 53 10.49 -13.80 -3.12
C GLN A 53 11.79 -14.59 -3.23
N GLY A 54 12.65 -14.49 -2.21
CA GLY A 54 13.94 -15.18 -2.23
C GLY A 54 14.94 -14.59 -3.19
N ARG A 55 14.72 -13.37 -3.67
CA ARG A 55 15.62 -12.73 -4.61
C ARG A 55 16.32 -11.54 -3.98
N PRO A 56 17.54 -11.21 -4.44
CA PRO A 56 18.23 -10.02 -3.91
C PRO A 56 17.44 -8.74 -4.19
N LEU A 57 17.64 -7.76 -3.32
CA LEU A 57 16.98 -6.47 -3.47
C LEU A 57 17.26 -5.83 -4.84
N SER A 58 18.50 -5.93 -5.31
CA SER A 58 18.85 -5.33 -6.60
C SER A 58 18.04 -5.95 -7.74
N GLU A 59 17.76 -7.24 -7.65
CA GLU A 59 16.97 -7.90 -8.68
C GLU A 59 15.51 -7.47 -8.63
N VAL A 60 14.96 -7.29 -7.44
CA VAL A 60 13.60 -6.79 -7.29
C VAL A 60 13.48 -5.40 -7.90
N ILE A 61 14.44 -4.53 -7.60
CA ILE A 61 14.42 -3.16 -8.10
C ILE A 61 14.55 -3.14 -9.62
N ALA A 62 15.47 -3.95 -10.17
CA ALA A 62 15.64 -3.97 -11.63
C ALA A 62 14.34 -4.41 -12.31
N LYS A 63 13.68 -5.41 -11.76
CA LYS A 63 12.45 -5.88 -12.37
C LYS A 63 11.32 -4.84 -12.25
N LEU A 64 11.25 -4.15 -11.13
CA LEU A 64 10.29 -3.08 -10.95
C LEU A 64 10.46 -1.99 -12.01
N ILE A 65 11.69 -1.54 -12.19
CA ILE A 65 11.98 -0.46 -13.14
C ILE A 65 11.67 -0.90 -14.56
N GLU A 66 12.02 -2.14 -14.86
CA GLU A 66 11.76 -2.68 -16.19
C GLU A 66 10.26 -2.80 -16.48
N SER A 67 9.48 -3.17 -15.46
CA SER A 67 8.07 -3.52 -15.65
C SER A 67 7.13 -2.34 -15.56
N TYR A 68 7.54 -1.32 -14.85
CA TYR A 68 6.61 -0.20 -14.59
C TYR A 68 7.28 1.14 -14.82
N UNK A 69 6.62 1.95 -15.24
CA UNK A 69 7.07 3.15 -15.58
C UNK A 69 6.79 4.15 -14.66
N GLN A 70 5.72 3.86 -13.97
CA GLN A 70 5.03 4.82 -13.10
C GLN A 70 5.80 5.04 -11.82
N LYS A 71 5.34 6.00 -11.04
CA LYS A 71 5.77 6.18 -9.67
C LYS A 71 5.43 4.91 -8.88
N ILE A 72 6.28 4.54 -7.93
CA ILE A 72 6.10 3.33 -7.13
C ILE A 72 5.63 3.71 -5.74
N ILE A 73 4.59 3.05 -5.27
CA ILE A 73 4.12 3.25 -3.90
C ILE A 73 4.82 2.26 -2.98
N UNK A 74 5.69 2.52 -2.12
CA UNK A 74 6.38 1.82 -1.39
C UNK A 74 5.79 1.73 -0.17
N LEU A 75 5.27 0.61 0.27
CA LEU A 75 4.52 0.35 1.49
C LEU A 75 5.10 -0.80 2.29
N MET A 76 6.24 -0.53 2.91
CA MET A 76 6.79 -1.45 3.90
C MET A 76 6.05 -1.24 5.23
N ASP A 77 6.17 -2.20 6.13
CA ASP A 77 5.63 -2.03 7.48
C ASP A 77 6.20 -0.77 8.11
N TRP A 78 5.46 -0.20 9.04
CA TRP A 78 5.93 1.01 9.70
C TRP A 78 6.50 0.73 11.08
N ASP A 79 6.95 -0.51 11.30
CA ASP A 79 7.81 -0.82 12.44
C ASP A 79 9.27 -0.55 12.07
N ARG A 80 10.18 -0.82 13.01
CA ARG A 80 11.59 -0.49 12.79
C ARG A 80 12.18 -1.24 11.59
N THR A 81 11.90 -2.53 11.50
CA THR A 81 12.43 -3.34 10.40
C THR A 81 11.89 -2.85 9.07
N GLY A 82 10.58 -2.56 9.03
CA GLY A 82 9.96 -2.02 7.83
C GLY A 82 10.53 -0.67 7.45
N GLY A 83 10.87 0.14 8.44
CA GLY A 83 11.49 1.44 8.17
C GLY A 83 12.83 1.33 7.49
N ARG A 84 13.61 0.34 7.89
CA ARG A 84 14.88 0.09 7.19
C ARG A 84 14.67 -0.34 5.74
N UNK A 85 13.72 -1.14 5.43
CA UNK A 85 13.41 -1.57 4.21
C UNK A 85 12.98 -0.54 3.39
N GLN A 86 12.11 0.28 3.95
CA GLN A 86 11.60 1.44 3.23
C GLN A 86 12.74 2.38 2.81
N LYS A 87 13.63 2.66 3.72
CA LYS A 87 14.76 3.53 3.43
C LYS A 87 15.65 2.96 2.32
N GLU A 88 15.90 1.66 2.36
CA GLU A 88 16.73 1.05 1.33
C GLU A 88 16.10 1.20 -0.05
N PHE A 89 14.79 0.97 -0.15
CA PHE A 89 14.11 1.15 -1.43
C PHE A 89 14.09 2.60 -1.85
N ARG A 90 13.86 3.50 -0.92
CA ARG A 90 13.87 4.93 -1.24
C ARG A 90 15.20 5.33 -1.85
N GLU A 91 16.27 4.93 -1.21
CA GLU A 91 17.62 5.29 -1.66
C GLU A 91 17.97 4.65 -3.01
N UNK A 92 17.61 3.64 -3.20
CA UNK A 92 17.84 2.97 -4.35
C UNK A 92 17.16 3.51 -5.46
N LEU A 93 15.92 3.52 -5.29
CA LEU A 93 15.10 4.03 -6.39
C LEU A 93 15.40 5.50 -6.71
N UNK A 94 15.62 6.14 -5.77
CA UNK A 94 15.90 7.45 -5.96
C UNK A 94 17.09 7.66 -6.71
N SER A 95 18.14 6.77 -6.47
CA SER A 95 19.39 6.90 -7.22
C SER A 95 19.24 6.56 -8.68
N LEU A 96 18.20 5.82 -9.02
CA LEU A 96 17.90 5.43 -10.38
C LEU A 96 16.88 6.33 -11.07
N UNK A 97 16.54 7.36 -10.23
CA UNK A 97 15.72 8.26 -10.82
C UNK A 97 14.37 7.90 -10.88
N ARG A 98 14.06 7.07 -10.12
CA ARG A 98 12.64 6.66 -10.10
C ARG A 98 11.96 7.24 -8.88
N PRO A 99 10.96 8.09 -9.05
CA PRO A 99 10.25 8.65 -7.89
C PRO A 99 9.41 7.59 -7.19
N ILE A 100 9.25 7.78 -5.87
CA ILE A 100 8.38 6.91 -5.08
C ILE A 100 7.36 7.75 -4.34
N ASP A 101 6.26 7.10 -4.00
CA ASP A 101 5.20 7.70 -3.21
C ASP A 101 5.22 7.04 -1.84
N GLU A 102 5.52 7.83 -0.82
CA GLU A 102 5.56 7.34 0.55
C GLU A 102 4.42 7.89 1.39
N SER A 103 3.48 8.60 0.75
CA SER A 103 2.45 9.31 1.51
C SER A 103 1.48 8.36 2.21
N LEU A 104 1.15 7.25 1.58
CA LEU A 104 0.25 6.29 2.23
C LEU A 104 0.90 5.74 3.49
N ARG A 105 2.14 5.26 3.38
CA ARG A 105 2.83 4.70 4.53
C ARG A 105 2.94 5.71 5.66
N LYS A 106 3.27 6.95 5.29
CA LYS A 106 3.42 8.00 6.30
C LYS A 106 2.10 8.22 7.05
N THR A 107 1.00 8.32 6.31
CA THR A 107 -0.29 8.52 6.95
C THR A 107 -0.65 7.35 7.87
N LEU A 108 -0.48 6.12 7.39
CA LEU A 108 -0.81 4.96 8.21
C LEU A 108 0.04 4.91 9.47
N SER A 109 1.32 5.28 9.35
CA SER A 109 2.20 5.27 10.52
C SER A 109 1.76 6.28 11.58
N ILE A 110 1.14 7.36 11.14
CA ILE A 110 0.66 8.37 12.09
C ILE A 110 -0.65 7.92 12.74
N VAL A 111 -1.58 7.38 11.95
CA VAL A 111 -2.94 7.19 12.47
C VAL A 111 -3.26 5.76 12.89
N LEU A 112 -2.49 4.75 12.45
CA LEU A 112 -2.81 3.38 12.81
C LEU A 112 -1.80 2.72 13.75
N THR A 113 -0.75 3.42 14.14
CA THR A 113 0.23 2.84 15.04
C THR A 113 -0.38 2.31 16.35
N PRO A 114 -1.39 2.97 16.93
CA PRO A 114 -2.01 2.36 18.10
C PRO A 114 -2.58 0.96 17.87
N GLU A 115 -3.02 0.66 16.64
CA GLU A 115 -3.56 -0.67 16.33
C GLU A 115 -2.48 -1.65 15.91
N SER A 116 -1.56 -1.20 15.09
CA SER A 116 -0.53 -2.11 14.58
C SER A 116 0.56 -1.37 13.82
N UNK A 117 1.68 -1.82 13.49
CA UNK A 117 2.64 -1.34 12.80
C UNK A 117 2.91 -2.01 11.64
N VAL A 118 2.04 -3.03 11.23
CA VAL A 118 2.35 -3.83 10.04
C VAL A 118 1.19 -3.81 9.05
N VAL A 119 1.55 -3.91 7.74
CA VAL A 119 0.57 -3.86 6.66
C VAL A 119 -0.45 -5.00 6.77
N GLU A 120 0.02 -6.20 7.09
CA GLU A 120 -0.90 -7.36 7.11
C GLU A 120 -2.04 -7.19 8.12
N ALA A 121 -1.87 -6.34 9.11
CA ALA A 121 -2.94 -6.09 10.08
C ALA A 121 -4.16 -5.41 9.46
N LEU A 122 -3.99 -4.77 8.31
CA LEU A 122 -5.12 -4.16 7.62
C LEU A 122 -6.18 -5.20 7.24
N TYR A 123 -5.79 -6.46 7.13
CA TYR A 123 -6.75 -7.50 6.81
C TYR A 123 -7.84 -7.60 7.89
N LYS A 124 -7.42 -7.55 9.15
CA LYS A 124 -8.40 -7.62 10.25
C LYS A 124 -9.22 -6.35 10.37
N MET A 125 -8.72 -5.24 9.84
CA MET A 125 -9.44 -3.97 9.88
C MET A 125 -10.33 -3.75 8.66
N ALA A 126 -10.34 -4.70 7.73
CA ALA A 126 -11.02 -4.48 6.45
C ALA A 126 -12.51 -4.23 6.61
N ASP A 127 -13.16 -4.91 7.54
CA ASP A 127 -14.59 -4.69 7.73
C ASP A 127 -14.92 -3.26 8.14
N LEU A 128 -14.00 -2.60 8.86
CA LEU A 128 -14.20 -1.20 9.24
C LEU A 128 -13.72 -0.24 8.17
N LEU A 129 -12.59 -0.55 7.52
CA LEU A 129 -11.96 0.40 6.59
C LEU A 129 -12.60 0.38 5.21
N LYS A 130 -12.93 -0.81 4.67
CA LYS A 130 -13.35 -0.86 3.28
C LYS A 130 -14.62 -0.06 2.99
N PRO A 131 -15.64 -0.07 3.86
CA PRO A 131 -16.81 0.78 3.57
C PRO A 131 -16.45 2.25 3.46
N ILE A 132 -15.51 2.73 4.28
CA ILE A 132 -15.10 4.13 4.22
C ILE A 132 -14.25 4.39 2.98
N ILE A 133 -13.34 3.47 2.67
CA ILE A 133 -12.55 3.57 1.44
C ILE A 133 -13.48 3.68 0.23
N ASP A 134 -14.53 2.85 0.19
CA ASP A 134 -15.45 2.84 -0.93
C ASP A 134 -16.20 4.16 -1.09
N VAL A 135 -16.46 4.86 0.02
CA VAL A 135 -17.08 6.18 -0.07
C VAL A 135 -16.15 7.17 -0.79
N HIS A 136 -14.86 7.10 -0.49
CA HIS A 136 -13.88 8.03 -1.07
C HIS A 136 -13.37 7.59 -2.44
N ASP A 137 -13.62 6.36 -2.83
CA ASP A 137 -13.18 5.83 -4.12
C ASP A 137 -14.30 4.93 -4.64
N ARG A 138 -15.39 5.55 -5.06
CA ARG A 138 -16.59 4.82 -5.44
C ARG A 138 -16.39 3.94 -6.67
N ASP A 139 -15.57 4.41 -7.62
CA ASP A 139 -15.34 3.62 -8.83
C ASP A 139 -14.57 2.34 -8.55
N GLY A 140 -13.83 2.29 -7.44
CA GLY A 140 -13.11 1.10 -7.06
C GLY A 140 -13.89 0.18 -6.15
N ALA A 141 -15.09 0.56 -5.73
CA ALA A 141 -15.89 -0.28 -4.85
C ALA A 141 -16.39 -1.49 -5.62
N ASP A 142 -16.50 -2.62 -4.91
CA ASP A 142 -17.06 -3.82 -5.52
C ASP A 142 -18.49 -3.57 -5.94
N GLU A 143 -18.81 -3.99 -7.14
CA GLU A 143 -20.17 -3.88 -7.60
C GLU A 143 -21.04 -4.97 -6.97
N PRO A 144 -22.26 -4.65 -6.56
CA PRO A 144 -23.13 -5.71 -6.10
C PRO A 144 -23.42 -6.66 -7.24
N LEU A 145 -23.54 -7.93 -6.92
CA LEU A 145 -23.93 -8.91 -7.93
C LEU A 145 -25.34 -8.63 -8.38
N LEU A 146 -25.52 -8.68 -9.68
CA LEU A 146 -26.84 -8.49 -10.23
C LEU A 146 -27.71 -9.73 -10.04
N PRO A 147 -28.98 -9.58 -9.78
CA PRO A 147 -29.86 -10.75 -9.65
C PRO A 147 -30.01 -11.53 -10.95
#